data_48778a8397fc1a8444cfe19520b4490a
#
_entry.id   48778a8397fc1a8444cfe19520b4490a
#
_cell.length_a   1.000
_cell.length_b   1.000
_cell.length_c   1.000
_cell.angle_alpha   90.00
_cell.angle_beta   90.00
_cell.angle_gamma   90.00
#
_symmetry.space_group_name_H-M   'P 1'
#
loop_
_entity.id
_entity.type
_entity.pdbx_description
1 polymer ?
#
loop_
_entity_poly.entity_id
_entity_poly.type
_entity_poly.pdbx_seq_one_letter_code
_entity_poly.pdbx_strand_id
1 'polypeptide(L)'
;LLNFRAWDTLLELAVLLLALLGARQLGAPQPQLSEPWPLLRAWGRTLAPLLVLAGGYVLWRGAASPGGAFQAGALLASGIVLLRLAGALPALRWGFWPLRLLVLVGLLLFVVVAAACAWFGDGWLQYPTGWAKPLIVVIEAAATLSIAASLSLLVIGDDPEPQS
;
A
#
# COMPACT_ATOMS: atom_id res chain seq x y z
N LEU A 1 14.40 4.14 10.98
CA LEU A 1 13.98 5.22 10.06
C LEU A 1 12.78 6.01 10.58
N LEU A 2 11.69 5.36 10.99
CA LEU A 2 10.49 6.03 11.51
C LEU A 2 10.74 6.91 12.74
N ASN A 3 11.75 6.62 13.56
CA ASN A 3 12.12 7.46 14.69
C ASN A 3 12.62 8.87 14.28
N PHE A 4 13.12 9.03 13.05
CA PHE A 4 13.66 10.29 12.54
C PHE A 4 12.90 10.84 11.35
N ARG A 5 12.10 10.00 10.66
CA ARG A 5 11.41 10.34 9.43
C ARG A 5 9.91 10.00 9.46
N ALA A 6 9.33 9.98 10.65
CA ALA A 6 7.91 9.67 10.80
C ALA A 6 7.00 10.62 10.01
N TRP A 7 7.34 11.90 9.97
CA TRP A 7 6.62 12.90 9.20
C TRP A 7 6.68 12.66 7.69
N ASP A 8 7.83 12.24 7.16
CA ASP A 8 7.98 11.89 5.75
C ASP A 8 7.01 10.78 5.37
N THR A 9 6.99 9.69 6.15
CA THR A 9 6.10 8.54 5.88
C THR A 9 4.62 8.91 5.99
N LEU A 10 4.25 9.76 6.96
CA LEU A 10 2.88 10.26 7.07
C LEU A 10 2.48 11.07 5.84
N LEU A 11 3.36 11.97 5.39
CA LEU A 11 3.12 12.80 4.21
C LEU A 11 3.09 11.96 2.93
N GLU A 12 3.96 10.97 2.78
CA GLU A 12 3.93 10.02 1.65
C GLU A 12 2.58 9.31 1.55
N LEU A 13 2.05 8.80 2.67
CA LEU A 13 0.73 8.16 2.71
C LEU A 13 -0.41 9.14 2.39
N ALA A 14 -0.35 10.35 2.94
CA ALA A 14 -1.36 11.38 2.71
C ALA A 14 -1.38 11.83 1.24
N VAL A 15 -0.21 12.09 0.65
CA VAL A 15 -0.09 12.49 -0.77
C VAL A 15 -0.57 11.37 -1.69
N LEU A 16 -0.23 10.10 -1.41
CA LEU A 16 -0.67 8.97 -2.20
C LEU A 16 -2.20 8.80 -2.14
N LEU A 17 -2.80 8.97 -0.96
CA LEU A 17 -4.25 8.96 -0.80
C LEU A 17 -4.92 10.11 -1.57
N LEU A 18 -4.38 11.33 -1.47
CA LEU A 18 -4.88 12.49 -2.21
C LEU A 18 -4.77 12.29 -3.72
N ALA A 19 -3.65 11.73 -4.20
CA ALA A 19 -3.46 11.39 -5.61
C ALA A 19 -4.50 10.38 -6.09
N LEU A 20 -4.76 9.32 -5.30
CA LEU A 20 -5.78 8.32 -5.62
C LEU A 20 -7.17 8.94 -5.67
N LEU A 21 -7.55 9.73 -4.67
CA LEU A 21 -8.86 10.40 -4.64
C LEU A 21 -9.01 11.41 -5.77
N GLY A 22 -7.95 12.19 -6.06
CA GLY A 22 -7.93 13.14 -7.18
C GLY A 22 -8.07 12.45 -8.54
N ALA A 23 -7.33 11.39 -8.78
CA ALA A 23 -7.43 10.59 -10.02
C ALA A 23 -8.86 10.04 -10.22
N ARG A 24 -9.49 9.58 -9.15
CA ARG A 24 -10.88 9.11 -9.19
C ARG A 24 -11.88 10.21 -9.49
N GLN A 25 -11.72 11.39 -8.92
CA GLN A 25 -12.60 12.55 -9.20
C GLN A 25 -12.48 13.03 -10.65
N LEU A 26 -11.30 12.92 -11.23
CA LEU A 26 -11.08 13.30 -12.63
C LEU A 26 -11.69 12.29 -13.63
N GLY A 27 -12.20 11.17 -13.17
CA GLY A 27 -12.82 10.16 -14.04
C GLY A 27 -11.85 9.62 -15.10
N ALA A 28 -10.59 9.40 -14.73
CA ALA A 28 -9.57 8.91 -15.66
C ALA A 28 -10.08 7.66 -16.41
N PRO A 29 -9.90 7.61 -17.74
CA PRO A 29 -10.36 6.48 -18.53
C PRO A 29 -9.70 5.19 -18.03
N GLN A 30 -10.55 4.19 -17.79
CA GLN A 30 -10.09 2.89 -17.31
C GLN A 30 -9.40 2.13 -18.45
N PRO A 31 -8.23 1.54 -18.23
CA PRO A 31 -7.58 0.74 -19.25
C PRO A 31 -8.44 -0.49 -19.55
N GLN A 32 -8.88 -0.62 -20.81
CA GLN A 32 -9.52 -1.85 -21.27
C GLN A 32 -8.45 -2.93 -21.37
N LEU A 33 -8.45 -3.85 -20.41
CA LEU A 33 -7.51 -4.98 -20.42
C LEU A 33 -7.96 -5.98 -21.51
N SER A 34 -7.16 -6.11 -22.57
CA SER A 34 -7.34 -7.17 -23.56
C SER A 34 -7.02 -8.54 -22.96
N GLU A 35 -7.45 -9.61 -23.66
CA GLU A 35 -7.07 -10.96 -23.23
C GLU A 35 -5.56 -11.13 -23.10
N PRO A 36 -5.08 -11.62 -21.95
CA PRO A 36 -3.64 -11.72 -21.70
C PRO A 36 -3.00 -12.81 -22.54
N TRP A 37 -1.86 -12.51 -23.13
CA TRP A 37 -1.07 -13.48 -23.88
C TRP A 37 -0.63 -14.64 -22.97
N PRO A 38 -0.49 -15.87 -23.50
CA PRO A 38 -0.04 -17.03 -22.70
C PRO A 38 1.29 -16.79 -21.98
N LEU A 39 2.20 -16.06 -22.61
CA LEU A 39 3.49 -15.68 -22.03
C LEU A 39 3.31 -14.78 -20.80
N LEU A 40 2.41 -13.79 -20.86
CA LEU A 40 2.13 -12.90 -19.73
C LEU A 40 1.52 -13.65 -18.55
N ARG A 41 0.64 -14.63 -18.83
CA ARG A 41 0.09 -15.52 -17.78
C ARG A 41 1.18 -16.35 -17.11
N ALA A 42 2.11 -16.91 -17.88
CA ALA A 42 3.23 -17.68 -17.33
C ALA A 42 4.15 -16.80 -16.46
N TRP A 43 4.55 -15.63 -16.98
CA TRP A 43 5.37 -14.68 -16.23
C TRP A 43 4.67 -14.16 -14.97
N GLY A 44 3.38 -13.85 -15.04
CA GLY A 44 2.60 -13.38 -13.88
C GLY A 44 2.63 -14.39 -12.74
N ARG A 45 2.43 -15.68 -13.04
CA ARG A 45 2.45 -16.75 -12.02
C ARG A 45 3.83 -16.95 -11.39
N THR A 46 4.90 -16.70 -12.14
CA THR A 46 6.28 -16.92 -11.66
C THR A 46 6.81 -15.69 -10.91
N LEU A 47 6.59 -14.49 -11.46
CA LEU A 47 7.16 -13.26 -10.91
C LEU A 47 6.38 -12.72 -9.71
N ALA A 48 5.05 -12.89 -9.67
CA ALA A 48 4.27 -12.33 -8.56
C ALA A 48 4.68 -12.88 -7.18
N PRO A 49 4.91 -14.19 -6.97
CA PRO A 49 5.44 -14.70 -5.71
C PRO A 49 6.83 -14.13 -5.37
N LEU A 50 7.69 -13.92 -6.37
CA LEU A 50 9.01 -13.33 -6.16
C LEU A 50 8.91 -11.87 -5.73
N LEU A 51 7.96 -11.09 -6.30
CA LEU A 51 7.69 -9.72 -5.89
C LEU A 51 7.15 -9.66 -4.45
N VAL A 52 6.31 -10.60 -4.04
CA VAL A 52 5.83 -10.71 -2.66
C VAL A 52 6.99 -11.01 -1.70
N LEU A 53 7.86 -11.96 -2.03
CA LEU A 53 9.03 -12.29 -1.23
C LEU A 53 10.01 -11.11 -1.15
N ALA A 54 10.28 -10.45 -2.28
CA ALA A 54 11.14 -9.27 -2.32
C ALA A 54 10.55 -8.12 -1.50
N GLY A 55 9.24 -7.87 -1.61
CA GLY A 55 8.54 -6.87 -0.80
C GLY A 55 8.63 -7.15 0.69
N GLY A 56 8.38 -8.39 1.11
CA GLY A 56 8.55 -8.83 2.50
C GLY A 56 9.99 -8.66 3.00
N TYR A 57 10.97 -9.00 2.18
CA TYR A 57 12.38 -8.80 2.51
C TYR A 57 12.76 -7.32 2.66
N VAL A 58 12.30 -6.46 1.74
CA VAL A 58 12.56 -5.01 1.79
C VAL A 58 11.90 -4.38 3.00
N LEU A 59 10.67 -4.81 3.35
CA LEU A 59 9.98 -4.36 4.55
C LEU A 59 10.76 -4.76 5.80
N TRP A 60 11.17 -6.03 5.90
CA TRP A 60 11.95 -6.53 7.04
C TRP A 60 13.29 -5.81 7.19
N ARG A 61 13.97 -5.55 6.08
CA ARG A 61 15.25 -4.83 6.07
C ARG A 61 15.11 -3.35 6.40
N GLY A 62 13.97 -2.72 6.13
CA GLY A 62 13.71 -1.30 6.34
C GLY A 62 13.91 -0.82 7.78
N ALA A 63 13.83 -1.72 8.76
CA ALA A 63 14.10 -1.41 10.15
C ALA A 63 15.58 -1.06 10.43
N ALA A 64 16.55 -1.55 9.62
CA ALA A 64 17.99 -1.42 9.89
C ALA A 64 18.82 -0.94 8.68
N SER A 65 18.23 -0.84 7.48
CA SER A 65 18.93 -0.57 6.22
C SER A 65 18.03 0.23 5.27
N PRO A 66 18.54 0.72 4.13
CA PRO A 66 17.71 1.32 3.09
C PRO A 66 16.60 0.35 2.65
N GLY A 67 15.35 0.81 2.67
CA GLY A 67 14.14 0.04 2.44
C GLY A 67 12.99 0.72 3.16
N GLY A 68 11.89 0.02 3.36
CA GLY A 68 10.75 0.49 4.13
C GLY A 68 9.42 0.25 3.46
N ALA A 69 8.38 0.79 4.05
CA ALA A 69 6.99 0.54 3.67
C ALA A 69 6.68 0.91 2.21
N PHE A 70 7.24 2.03 1.71
CA PHE A 70 6.95 2.49 0.36
C PHE A 70 7.52 1.56 -0.71
N GLN A 71 8.80 1.18 -0.60
CA GLN A 71 9.46 0.28 -1.54
C GLN A 71 8.82 -1.12 -1.50
N ALA A 72 8.52 -1.61 -0.31
CA ALA A 72 7.81 -2.88 -0.14
C ALA A 72 6.41 -2.82 -0.76
N GLY A 73 5.66 -1.75 -0.52
CA GLY A 73 4.34 -1.51 -1.08
C GLY A 73 4.35 -1.42 -2.61
N ALA A 74 5.36 -0.76 -3.18
CA ALA A 74 5.52 -0.68 -4.63
C ALA A 74 5.80 -2.06 -5.28
N LEU A 75 6.61 -2.90 -4.63
CA LEU A 75 6.85 -4.27 -5.10
C LEU A 75 5.58 -5.12 -5.03
N LEU A 76 4.81 -5.03 -3.94
CA LEU A 76 3.52 -5.71 -3.81
C LEU A 76 2.52 -5.20 -4.86
N ALA A 77 2.43 -3.89 -5.06
CA ALA A 77 1.59 -3.29 -6.09
C ALA A 77 1.95 -3.83 -7.49
N SER A 78 3.24 -3.88 -7.81
CA SER A 78 3.72 -4.45 -9.08
C SER A 78 3.29 -5.90 -9.27
N GLY A 79 3.30 -6.71 -8.20
CA GLY A 79 2.79 -8.08 -8.20
C GLY A 79 1.28 -8.14 -8.46
N ILE A 80 0.50 -7.28 -7.80
CA ILE A 80 -0.96 -7.19 -7.99
C ILE A 80 -1.29 -6.76 -9.42
N VAL A 81 -0.62 -5.70 -9.92
CA VAL A 81 -0.77 -5.21 -11.30
C VAL A 81 -0.45 -6.31 -12.30
N LEU A 82 0.68 -6.99 -12.12
CA LEU A 82 1.09 -8.08 -13.02
C LEU A 82 0.08 -9.24 -13.04
N LEU A 83 -0.43 -9.66 -11.89
CA LEU A 83 -1.44 -10.71 -11.80
C LEU A 83 -2.77 -10.26 -12.42
N ARG A 84 -3.14 -9.01 -12.29
CA ARG A 84 -4.34 -8.45 -12.90
C ARG A 84 -4.21 -8.42 -14.41
N LEU A 85 -3.08 -7.94 -14.95
CA LEU A 85 -2.78 -7.94 -16.38
C LEU A 85 -2.70 -9.36 -16.94
N ALA A 86 -2.24 -10.32 -16.15
CA ALA A 86 -2.21 -11.74 -16.51
C ALA A 86 -3.59 -12.43 -16.44
N GLY A 87 -4.64 -11.71 -16.03
CA GLY A 87 -5.99 -12.28 -15.87
C GLY A 87 -6.12 -13.26 -14.71
N ALA A 88 -5.17 -13.25 -13.77
CA ALA A 88 -5.14 -14.15 -12.63
C ALA A 88 -5.83 -13.57 -11.39
N LEU A 89 -6.08 -12.26 -11.34
CA LEU A 89 -6.81 -11.58 -10.28
C LEU A 89 -8.08 -10.91 -10.83
N PRO A 90 -9.18 -10.92 -10.07
CA PRO A 90 -10.39 -10.18 -10.40
C PRO A 90 -10.12 -8.66 -10.36
N ALA A 91 -11.02 -7.90 -10.96
CA ALA A 91 -10.97 -6.45 -10.90
C ALA A 91 -11.08 -5.92 -9.48
N LEU A 92 -10.32 -4.89 -9.19
CA LEU A 92 -10.44 -4.16 -7.94
C LEU A 92 -11.68 -3.25 -8.04
N ARG A 93 -12.58 -3.37 -7.07
CA ARG A 93 -13.82 -2.56 -7.03
C ARG A 93 -13.78 -1.62 -5.83
N TRP A 94 -13.81 -0.34 -6.11
CA TRP A 94 -13.86 0.66 -5.03
C TRP A 94 -15.12 0.55 -4.16
N GLY A 95 -16.24 0.07 -4.72
CA GLY A 95 -17.45 -0.23 -3.96
C GLY A 95 -17.24 -1.28 -2.85
N PHE A 96 -16.20 -2.10 -2.97
CA PHE A 96 -15.86 -3.10 -1.96
C PHE A 96 -15.20 -2.44 -0.74
N TRP A 97 -15.96 -2.30 0.33
CA TRP A 97 -15.53 -1.59 1.55
C TRP A 97 -14.21 -2.07 2.17
N PRO A 98 -13.84 -3.38 2.15
CA PRO A 98 -12.54 -3.80 2.65
C PRO A 98 -11.36 -3.20 1.87
N LEU A 99 -11.51 -2.95 0.56
CA LEU A 99 -10.50 -2.28 -0.24
C LEU A 99 -10.30 -0.83 0.21
N ARG A 100 -11.39 -0.12 0.50
CA ARG A 100 -11.31 1.25 1.06
C ARG A 100 -10.62 1.26 2.42
N LEU A 101 -10.94 0.30 3.28
CA LEU A 101 -10.24 0.15 4.56
C LEU A 101 -8.77 -0.14 4.37
N LEU A 102 -8.42 -1.01 3.41
CA LEU A 102 -7.02 -1.34 3.12
C LEU A 102 -6.24 -0.11 2.65
N VAL A 103 -6.84 0.74 1.82
CA VAL A 103 -6.25 2.02 1.39
C VAL A 103 -6.04 2.97 2.57
N LEU A 104 -6.96 3.00 3.52
CA LEU A 104 -6.92 3.94 4.66
C LEU A 104 -6.12 3.43 5.85
N VAL A 105 -5.94 2.10 5.99
CA VAL A 105 -5.40 1.50 7.21
C VAL A 105 -4.02 2.02 7.59
N GLY A 106 -3.15 2.25 6.60
CA GLY A 106 -1.81 2.79 6.84
C GLY A 106 -1.84 4.16 7.48
N LEU A 107 -2.62 5.09 6.89
CA LEU A 107 -2.77 6.45 7.40
C LEU A 107 -3.48 6.48 8.76
N LEU A 108 -4.59 5.76 8.89
CA LEU A 108 -5.37 5.72 10.12
C LEU A 108 -4.56 5.16 11.29
N LEU A 109 -3.89 4.02 11.08
CA LEU A 109 -3.06 3.41 12.12
C LEU A 109 -1.91 4.32 12.51
N PHE A 110 -1.27 4.98 11.54
CA PHE A 110 -0.21 5.94 11.81
C PHE A 110 -0.72 7.08 12.72
N VAL A 111 -1.84 7.70 12.35
CA VAL A 111 -2.44 8.80 13.13
C VAL A 111 -2.87 8.34 14.53
N VAL A 112 -3.48 7.15 14.63
CA VAL A 112 -3.90 6.58 15.93
C VAL A 112 -2.69 6.36 16.85
N VAL A 113 -1.60 5.77 16.33
CA VAL A 113 -0.38 5.56 17.13
C VAL A 113 0.27 6.89 17.48
N ALA A 114 0.33 7.85 16.57
CA ALA A 114 0.86 9.18 16.84
C ALA A 114 0.07 9.93 17.93
N ALA A 115 -1.26 9.85 17.86
CA ALA A 115 -2.15 10.43 18.89
C ALA A 115 -1.99 9.71 20.24
N ALA A 116 -1.89 8.39 20.24
CA ALA A 116 -1.67 7.63 21.47
C ALA A 116 -0.32 7.99 22.11
N CYS A 117 0.74 8.13 21.32
CA CYS A 117 2.05 8.61 21.82
C CYS A 117 1.98 10.01 22.41
N ALA A 118 1.20 10.91 21.80
CA ALA A 118 1.01 12.26 22.32
C ALA A 118 0.19 12.31 23.61
N TRP A 119 -0.76 11.38 23.78
CA TRP A 119 -1.65 11.33 24.94
C TRP A 119 -1.05 10.62 26.14
N PHE A 120 -0.34 9.51 25.90
CA PHE A 120 0.21 8.64 26.95
C PHE A 120 1.73 8.76 27.12
N GLY A 121 2.41 9.50 26.25
CA GLY A 121 3.86 9.66 26.22
C GLY A 121 4.32 11.12 26.41
N ASP A 122 5.61 11.34 26.20
CA ASP A 122 6.24 12.64 26.38
C ASP A 122 6.06 13.60 25.17
N GLY A 123 5.41 13.15 24.10
CA GLY A 123 5.16 14.01 22.92
C GLY A 123 4.71 13.25 21.68
N TRP A 124 4.40 14.02 20.63
CA TRP A 124 3.94 13.52 19.34
C TRP A 124 5.02 12.64 18.68
N LEU A 125 4.66 11.37 18.38
CA LEU A 125 5.56 10.36 17.79
C LEU A 125 6.76 9.96 18.67
N GLN A 126 6.73 10.25 19.96
CA GLN A 126 7.71 9.74 20.90
C GLN A 126 7.24 8.37 21.41
N TYR A 127 7.84 7.33 20.87
CA TYR A 127 7.48 5.96 21.23
C TYR A 127 7.96 5.62 22.64
N PRO A 128 7.12 5.00 23.48
CA PRO A 128 7.54 4.54 24.81
C PRO A 128 8.70 3.56 24.71
N THR A 129 9.63 3.65 25.67
CA THR A 129 10.79 2.75 25.75
C THR A 129 10.32 1.29 25.85
N GLY A 130 10.82 0.44 24.95
CA GLY A 130 10.45 -0.98 24.86
C GLY A 130 9.31 -1.28 23.86
N TRP A 131 8.43 -0.35 23.52
CA TRP A 131 7.32 -0.52 22.57
C TRP A 131 7.60 0.03 21.18
N ALA A 132 8.69 0.76 21.00
CA ALA A 132 9.04 1.40 19.73
C ALA A 132 9.14 0.41 18.57
N LYS A 133 9.87 -0.69 18.74
CA LYS A 133 10.05 -1.70 17.66
C LYS A 133 8.73 -2.32 17.19
N PRO A 134 7.89 -2.90 18.05
CA PRO A 134 6.62 -3.51 17.60
C PRO A 134 5.67 -2.49 16.99
N LEU A 135 5.57 -1.28 17.53
CA LEU A 135 4.71 -0.23 16.97
C LEU A 135 5.18 0.19 15.58
N ILE A 136 6.49 0.39 15.39
CA ILE A 136 7.07 0.73 14.09
C ILE A 136 6.76 -0.37 13.06
N VAL A 137 6.99 -1.64 13.40
CA VAL A 137 6.72 -2.76 12.47
C VAL A 137 5.24 -2.82 12.09
N VAL A 138 4.33 -2.60 13.01
CA VAL A 138 2.89 -2.59 12.74
C VAL A 138 2.51 -1.44 11.83
N ILE A 139 3.04 -0.24 12.07
CA ILE A 139 2.81 0.93 11.20
C ILE A 139 3.37 0.66 9.79
N GLU A 140 4.59 0.18 9.68
CA GLU A 140 5.24 -0.10 8.39
C GLU A 140 4.51 -1.19 7.61
N ALA A 141 4.04 -2.24 8.27
CA ALA A 141 3.23 -3.29 7.63
C ALA A 141 1.89 -2.75 7.12
N ALA A 142 1.17 -1.97 7.92
CA ALA A 142 -0.08 -1.35 7.52
C ALA A 142 0.12 -0.33 6.38
N ALA A 143 1.18 0.49 6.46
CA ALA A 143 1.56 1.42 5.41
C ALA A 143 1.89 0.69 4.10
N THR A 144 2.65 -0.40 4.17
CA THR A 144 2.98 -1.24 3.00
C THR A 144 1.73 -1.74 2.28
N LEU A 145 0.76 -2.26 3.02
CA LEU A 145 -0.50 -2.74 2.45
C LEU A 145 -1.35 -1.62 1.87
N SER A 146 -1.42 -0.48 2.55
CA SER A 146 -2.11 0.71 2.09
C SER A 146 -1.50 1.26 0.78
N ILE A 147 -0.17 1.35 0.71
CA ILE A 147 0.57 1.78 -0.48
C ILE A 147 0.35 0.79 -1.63
N ALA A 148 0.45 -0.52 -1.36
CA ALA A 148 0.22 -1.55 -2.37
C ALA A 148 -1.18 -1.43 -2.99
N ALA A 149 -2.22 -1.27 -2.18
CA ALA A 149 -3.60 -1.09 -2.64
C ALA A 149 -3.76 0.21 -3.44
N SER A 150 -3.23 1.32 -2.92
CA SER A 150 -3.36 2.65 -3.55
C SER A 150 -2.65 2.72 -4.90
N LEU A 151 -1.41 2.23 -4.99
CA LEU A 151 -0.65 2.19 -6.25
C LEU A 151 -1.30 1.25 -7.27
N SER A 152 -1.80 0.09 -6.83
CA SER A 152 -2.51 -0.83 -7.72
C SER A 152 -3.74 -0.17 -8.33
N LEU A 153 -4.54 0.52 -7.53
CA LEU A 153 -5.73 1.26 -8.00
C LEU A 153 -5.36 2.43 -8.92
N LEU A 154 -4.27 3.13 -8.66
CA LEU A 154 -3.80 4.22 -9.52
C LEU A 154 -3.37 3.73 -10.91
N VAL A 155 -2.75 2.54 -10.99
CA VAL A 155 -2.22 1.99 -12.24
C VAL A 155 -3.30 1.29 -13.06
N ILE A 156 -4.14 0.47 -12.41
CA ILE A 156 -5.11 -0.37 -13.11
C ILE A 156 -6.49 0.30 -13.17
N GLY A 157 -6.76 1.22 -12.23
CA GLY A 157 -8.11 1.73 -12.00
C GLY A 157 -8.99 0.72 -11.25
N ASP A 158 -10.26 1.06 -11.11
CA ASP A 158 -11.31 0.19 -10.57
C ASP A 158 -12.37 -0.11 -11.64
N ASP A 159 -13.00 -1.26 -11.58
CA ASP A 159 -14.12 -1.54 -12.47
C ASP A 159 -15.29 -0.62 -12.16
N PRO A 160 -15.96 -0.05 -13.17
CA PRO A 160 -17.16 0.71 -12.98
C PRO A 160 -18.22 -0.15 -12.25
N GLU A 161 -18.93 0.46 -11.32
CA GLU A 161 -20.08 -0.22 -10.70
C GLU A 161 -21.09 -0.57 -11.80
N PRO A 162 -21.67 -1.78 -11.79
CA PRO A 162 -22.75 -2.09 -12.69
C PRO A 162 -23.86 -1.08 -12.46
N GLN A 163 -24.21 -0.35 -13.50
CA GLN A 163 -25.33 0.58 -13.46
C GLN A 163 -26.59 -0.26 -13.18
N SER A 164 -27.14 -0.09 -11.97
CA SER A 164 -28.41 -0.69 -11.54
C SER A 164 -29.59 0.01 -12.19
#